data_45fb8e7f38be67eb8eac1445b9b0751b
#
_entry.id   45fb8e7f38be67eb8eac1445b9b0751b
#
_cell.length_a   1.000
_cell.length_b   1.000
_cell.length_c   1.000
_cell.angle_alpha   90.00
_cell.angle_beta   90.00
_cell.angle_gamma   90.00
#
_symmetry.space_group_name_H-M   'P 1'
#
loop_
_entity.id
_entity.type
_entity.pdbx_description
1 polymer ?
#
loop_
_entity_poly.entity_id
_entity_poly.type
_entity_poly.pdbx_seq_one_letter_code
_entity_poly.pdbx_strand_id
1 'polypeptide(L)'
;MNNFKRILIASVSALLCVSMVACGNSGTEESTTTAATTTAATVATEGNVTEEATTTAATEATTEAPVEDKIAIIDPKADANTLGGKLWNAFVAAKEEKPEITPEEMANLLVTNEVIQFMGGAMPLEANQEFFTGFDEYKITGYESGALYMPMIGSIAFVGYVFDLAEGADVEAFIKNLSDHANPRWNICVTAEQTVVGAYGNTVFFLMCPGT
;
A
#
# COMPACT_ATOMS: atom_id res chain seq x y z
N MET A 1 19.20 41.19 13.55
CA MET A 1 20.67 41.29 13.73
C MET A 1 21.11 40.02 14.46
N ASN A 2 22.11 39.35 13.88
CA ASN A 2 22.93 38.25 14.43
C ASN A 2 22.36 36.85 14.30
N ASN A 3 23.01 35.88 13.81
CA ASN A 3 24.24 35.64 13.06
C ASN A 3 24.23 34.21 12.59
N PHE A 4 24.50 34.03 11.34
CA PHE A 4 24.90 32.76 10.73
C PHE A 4 26.03 32.09 11.49
N LYS A 5 25.92 30.80 11.74
CA LYS A 5 27.10 29.92 11.85
C LYS A 5 26.98 28.78 10.87
N ARG A 6 27.66 28.92 9.75
CA ARG A 6 28.05 27.88 8.82
C ARG A 6 29.05 26.97 9.53
N ILE A 7 28.77 25.67 9.55
CA ILE A 7 29.82 24.69 9.82
C ILE A 7 29.91 23.82 8.57
N LEU A 8 30.98 24.07 7.82
CA LEU A 8 31.56 23.16 6.85
C LEU A 8 32.26 22.05 7.63
N ILE A 9 31.96 20.80 7.34
CA ILE A 9 32.86 19.69 7.66
C ILE A 9 33.06 18.89 6.39
N ALA A 10 34.35 18.81 6.06
CA ALA A 10 34.91 18.25 4.85
C ALA A 10 34.87 16.70 4.84
N SER A 11 34.78 16.23 3.61
CA SER A 11 35.04 14.89 3.14
C SER A 11 36.28 14.19 3.70
N VAL A 12 36.13 12.91 4.06
CA VAL A 12 37.26 11.96 4.01
C VAL A 12 36.77 10.70 3.24
N SER A 13 37.27 10.60 2.03
CA SER A 13 37.24 9.38 1.23
C SER A 13 38.21 8.35 1.82
N ALA A 14 37.77 7.14 2.01
CA ALA A 14 38.64 6.00 2.15
C ALA A 14 38.18 4.86 1.22
N LEU A 15 38.91 4.76 0.13
CA LEU A 15 38.92 3.64 -0.80
C LEU A 15 39.53 2.43 -0.11
N LEU A 16 38.87 1.29 -0.13
CA LEU A 16 39.51 -0.01 0.08
C LEU A 16 38.96 -1.00 -0.95
N CYS A 17 39.76 -1.21 -1.98
CA CYS A 17 39.68 -2.34 -2.88
C CYS A 17 40.34 -3.57 -2.21
N VAL A 18 39.66 -4.71 -2.17
CA VAL A 18 40.33 -6.02 -2.12
C VAL A 18 39.57 -7.04 -2.98
N SER A 19 40.25 -7.45 -3.94
CA SER A 19 40.32 -8.53 -4.90
C SER A 19 39.65 -9.87 -4.58
N MET A 20 38.98 -10.39 -5.62
CA MET A 20 39.06 -11.72 -6.26
C MET A 20 39.43 -12.93 -5.42
N VAL A 21 38.59 -13.96 -5.47
CA VAL A 21 39.02 -15.31 -5.85
C VAL A 21 37.94 -15.98 -6.69
N ALA A 22 38.30 -16.32 -7.92
CA ALA A 22 37.58 -17.20 -8.81
C ALA A 22 37.97 -18.65 -8.48
N CYS A 23 37.00 -19.55 -8.44
CA CYS A 23 37.21 -20.95 -8.73
C CYS A 23 36.01 -21.48 -9.48
N GLY A 24 36.24 -21.83 -10.70
CA GLY A 24 35.33 -22.48 -11.61
C GLY A 24 35.17 -23.97 -11.31
N ASN A 25 34.09 -24.51 -11.74
CA ASN A 25 34.07 -25.83 -12.36
C ASN A 25 32.89 -25.94 -13.34
N SER A 26 33.26 -26.42 -14.52
CA SER A 26 32.47 -26.73 -15.67
C SER A 26 31.57 -27.96 -15.45
N GLY A 27 30.42 -27.93 -16.06
CA GLY A 27 29.57 -29.09 -16.28
C GLY A 27 28.57 -28.78 -17.39
N THR A 28 28.97 -29.10 -18.59
CA THR A 28 28.19 -29.12 -19.83
C THR A 28 27.27 -30.34 -19.82
N GLU A 29 26.01 -30.18 -20.16
CA GLU A 29 25.29 -31.15 -21.00
C GLU A 29 24.09 -30.49 -21.71
N GLU A 30 24.18 -30.58 -23.04
CA GLU A 30 23.17 -30.35 -24.05
C GLU A 30 22.01 -31.34 -23.94
N SER A 31 20.81 -30.95 -24.24
CA SER A 31 19.95 -31.70 -25.17
C SER A 31 18.69 -30.94 -25.53
N THR A 32 18.61 -30.39 -26.71
CA THR A 32 17.78 -30.77 -27.88
C THR A 32 16.28 -30.50 -27.79
N THR A 33 15.89 -29.44 -28.49
CA THR A 33 14.84 -29.28 -29.53
C THR A 33 13.64 -30.24 -29.53
N THR A 34 12.43 -29.68 -29.50
CA THR A 34 11.40 -30.00 -30.51
C THR A 34 10.39 -28.88 -30.65
N ALA A 35 10.33 -28.28 -31.81
CA ALA A 35 9.27 -27.40 -32.29
C ALA A 35 8.09 -28.25 -32.76
N ALA A 36 6.87 -27.78 -32.51
CA ALA A 36 5.70 -28.19 -33.27
C ALA A 36 4.79 -26.99 -33.51
N THR A 37 4.82 -26.57 -34.74
CA THR A 37 3.89 -25.70 -35.46
C THR A 37 2.59 -26.46 -35.75
N THR A 38 1.42 -25.80 -35.72
CA THR A 38 0.30 -25.94 -36.66
C THR A 38 -0.94 -25.22 -36.10
N THR A 39 -1.35 -24.15 -36.65
CA THR A 39 -2.24 -23.85 -37.80
C THR A 39 -3.63 -23.35 -37.37
N ALA A 40 -3.95 -22.22 -37.96
CA ALA A 40 -5.18 -21.42 -37.96
C ALA A 40 -6.49 -22.17 -38.29
N ALA A 41 -7.57 -21.64 -37.77
CA ALA A 41 -8.84 -21.66 -38.48
C ALA A 41 -9.69 -20.42 -38.14
N THR A 42 -9.88 -19.61 -39.14
CA THR A 42 -10.81 -18.49 -39.30
C THR A 42 -12.22 -19.02 -39.52
N VAL A 43 -13.21 -18.46 -38.82
CA VAL A 43 -14.60 -18.37 -39.40
C VAL A 43 -15.21 -17.04 -38.95
N ALA A 44 -15.49 -16.20 -39.92
CA ALA A 44 -16.36 -15.04 -39.85
C ALA A 44 -17.80 -15.47 -40.05
N THR A 45 -18.75 -14.82 -39.42
CA THR A 45 -20.12 -14.67 -39.94
C THR A 45 -20.73 -13.36 -39.46
N GLU A 46 -21.12 -12.59 -40.43
CA GLU A 46 -21.84 -11.32 -40.41
C GLU A 46 -23.32 -11.48 -40.04
N GLY A 47 -23.92 -10.35 -39.68
CA GLY A 47 -25.37 -10.07 -39.83
C GLY A 47 -25.99 -9.47 -38.57
N ASN A 48 -26.60 -8.38 -38.52
CA ASN A 48 -27.19 -7.34 -39.36
C ASN A 48 -28.09 -6.48 -38.44
N VAL A 49 -27.92 -5.19 -38.50
CA VAL A 49 -28.80 -4.01 -38.44
C VAL A 49 -30.27 -4.18 -37.96
N THR A 50 -30.72 -3.26 -37.07
CA THR A 50 -31.91 -2.38 -37.20
C THR A 50 -32.03 -1.53 -35.93
N GLU A 51 -31.81 -0.23 -36.03
CA GLU A 51 -32.62 1.00 -36.08
C GLU A 51 -33.66 1.22 -34.98
N GLU A 52 -33.50 2.40 -34.42
CA GLU A 52 -34.45 3.49 -34.04
C GLU A 52 -35.34 3.31 -32.80
N ALA A 53 -35.14 4.24 -31.83
CA ALA A 53 -36.18 5.23 -31.49
C ALA A 53 -35.65 6.30 -30.52
N THR A 54 -35.64 7.51 -31.01
CA THR A 54 -35.54 8.80 -30.31
C THR A 54 -36.66 8.96 -29.29
N THR A 55 -36.33 9.35 -28.05
CA THR A 55 -37.29 10.09 -27.22
C THR A 55 -36.56 11.15 -26.40
N THR A 56 -36.79 12.37 -26.79
CA THR A 56 -36.47 13.62 -26.12
C THR A 56 -37.37 13.74 -24.88
N ALA A 57 -36.81 13.95 -23.71
CA ALA A 57 -37.57 14.49 -22.56
C ALA A 57 -36.68 15.35 -21.67
N ALA A 58 -37.00 16.64 -21.75
CA ALA A 58 -36.98 17.70 -20.76
C ALA A 58 -35.91 17.72 -19.66
N THR A 59 -35.03 18.71 -19.78
CA THR A 59 -34.22 19.34 -18.77
C THR A 59 -35.10 19.90 -17.66
N GLU A 60 -35.03 19.32 -16.44
CA GLU A 60 -35.38 20.01 -15.24
C GLU A 60 -34.05 20.44 -14.57
N ALA A 61 -33.83 21.74 -14.51
CA ALA A 61 -32.76 22.35 -13.75
C ALA A 61 -33.08 22.21 -12.26
N THR A 62 -32.53 21.18 -11.65
CA THR A 62 -32.46 21.11 -10.20
C THR A 62 -31.29 21.98 -9.75
N THR A 63 -31.60 23.07 -9.07
CA THR A 63 -30.64 23.89 -8.33
C THR A 63 -30.06 23.02 -7.23
N GLU A 64 -28.88 22.48 -7.44
CA GLU A 64 -28.12 21.83 -6.39
C GLU A 64 -27.70 22.86 -5.34
N ALA A 65 -28.15 22.62 -4.11
CA ALA A 65 -27.59 23.25 -2.92
C ALA A 65 -26.10 22.88 -2.81
N PRO A 66 -25.24 23.70 -2.16
CA PRO A 66 -23.83 23.36 -2.00
C PRO A 66 -23.72 22.00 -1.31
N VAL A 67 -23.22 21.00 -2.04
CA VAL A 67 -22.86 19.71 -1.49
C VAL A 67 -21.66 20.01 -0.62
N GLU A 68 -21.79 19.95 0.70
CA GLU A 68 -20.65 19.76 1.57
C GLU A 68 -20.00 18.44 1.09
N ASP A 69 -18.82 18.51 0.50
CA ASP A 69 -18.02 17.35 0.12
C ASP A 69 -17.70 16.56 1.39
N LYS A 70 -18.62 15.67 1.78
CA LYS A 70 -18.35 14.72 2.84
C LYS A 70 -17.29 13.76 2.33
N ILE A 71 -16.09 13.85 2.92
CA ILE A 71 -15.01 12.92 2.65
C ILE A 71 -15.54 11.49 2.87
N ALA A 72 -15.38 10.65 1.84
CA ALA A 72 -15.81 9.27 1.89
C ALA A 72 -14.96 8.50 2.90
N ILE A 73 -15.59 7.81 3.86
CA ILE A 73 -14.91 6.94 4.81
C ILE A 73 -15.33 5.50 4.52
N ILE A 74 -14.34 4.64 4.25
CA ILE A 74 -14.54 3.19 4.13
C ILE A 74 -14.11 2.57 5.46
N ASP A 75 -15.11 2.32 6.31
CA ASP A 75 -14.92 1.77 7.65
C ASP A 75 -14.65 0.26 7.58
N PRO A 76 -13.53 -0.23 8.12
CA PRO A 76 -13.20 -1.66 8.19
C PRO A 76 -14.11 -2.47 9.11
N LYS A 77 -15.00 -1.81 9.88
CA LYS A 77 -15.87 -2.42 10.90
C LYS A 77 -15.10 -3.22 11.96
N ALA A 78 -13.89 -2.77 12.27
CA ALA A 78 -13.09 -3.35 13.33
C ALA A 78 -13.71 -3.07 14.71
N ASP A 79 -13.65 -4.03 15.64
CA ASP A 79 -14.09 -3.80 17.01
C ASP A 79 -13.21 -2.74 17.67
N ALA A 80 -13.82 -1.64 18.11
CA ALA A 80 -13.13 -0.50 18.72
C ALA A 80 -12.34 -0.84 19.99
N ASN A 81 -12.59 -1.99 20.62
CA ASN A 81 -11.86 -2.43 21.80
C ASN A 81 -10.56 -3.17 21.46
N THR A 82 -10.41 -3.63 20.22
CA THR A 82 -9.22 -4.33 19.77
C THR A 82 -8.09 -3.35 19.43
N LEU A 83 -6.86 -3.87 19.32
CA LEU A 83 -5.71 -3.07 18.89
C LEU A 83 -5.95 -2.44 17.52
N GLY A 84 -6.44 -3.23 16.57
CA GLY A 84 -6.73 -2.78 15.21
C GLY A 84 -7.79 -1.68 15.18
N GLY A 85 -8.90 -1.84 15.92
CA GLY A 85 -9.95 -0.83 15.98
C GLY A 85 -9.52 0.46 16.67
N LYS A 86 -8.71 0.38 17.74
CA LYS A 86 -8.16 1.57 18.39
C LYS A 86 -7.24 2.37 17.47
N LEU A 87 -6.38 1.69 16.70
CA LEU A 87 -5.50 2.35 15.75
C LEU A 87 -6.26 2.90 14.53
N TRP A 88 -7.32 2.22 14.08
CA TRP A 88 -8.23 2.77 13.08
C TRP A 88 -8.88 4.08 13.56
N ASN A 89 -9.41 4.10 14.79
CA ASN A 89 -10.01 5.31 15.36
C ASN A 89 -8.99 6.44 15.50
N ALA A 90 -7.74 6.12 15.88
CA ALA A 90 -6.66 7.11 15.94
C ALA A 90 -6.30 7.66 14.56
N PHE A 91 -6.30 6.81 13.52
CA PHE A 91 -6.11 7.22 12.14
C PHE A 91 -7.20 8.20 11.67
N VAL A 92 -8.47 7.87 11.90
CA VAL A 92 -9.60 8.74 11.52
C VAL A 92 -9.51 10.08 12.24
N ALA A 93 -9.31 10.06 13.56
CA ALA A 93 -9.20 11.28 14.36
C ALA A 93 -8.04 12.18 13.88
N ALA A 94 -6.90 11.59 13.53
CA ALA A 94 -5.75 12.34 13.01
C ALA A 94 -6.03 12.97 11.64
N LYS A 95 -6.77 12.29 10.76
CA LYS A 95 -7.20 12.82 9.45
C LYS A 95 -8.23 13.93 9.61
N GLU A 96 -9.13 13.84 10.59
CA GLU A 96 -10.10 14.90 10.91
C GLU A 96 -9.41 16.15 11.46
N GLU A 97 -8.39 15.97 12.32
CA GLU A 97 -7.64 17.08 12.92
C GLU A 97 -6.69 17.73 11.89
N LYS A 98 -6.00 16.91 11.09
CA LYS A 98 -5.00 17.34 10.10
C LYS A 98 -5.24 16.60 8.78
N PRO A 99 -6.13 17.09 7.90
CA PRO A 99 -6.44 16.44 6.62
C PRO A 99 -5.21 16.18 5.74
N GLU A 100 -4.22 17.10 5.79
CA GLU A 100 -2.97 17.05 5.00
C GLU A 100 -1.85 16.24 5.68
N ILE A 101 -2.14 15.45 6.72
CA ILE A 101 -1.12 14.62 7.37
C ILE A 101 -0.56 13.62 6.36
N THR A 102 0.77 13.62 6.22
CA THR A 102 1.45 12.72 5.28
C THR A 102 1.42 11.26 5.77
N PRO A 103 1.57 10.25 4.87
CA PRO A 103 1.65 8.85 5.29
C PRO A 103 2.74 8.58 6.32
N GLU A 104 3.90 9.23 6.21
CA GLU A 104 5.00 9.06 7.16
C GLU A 104 4.66 9.65 8.54
N GLU A 105 4.11 10.86 8.60
CA GLU A 105 3.65 11.47 9.85
C GLU A 105 2.55 10.62 10.50
N MET A 106 1.59 10.12 9.72
CA MET A 106 0.53 9.25 10.17
C MET A 106 1.08 7.93 10.71
N ALA A 107 1.96 7.27 9.99
CA ALA A 107 2.59 6.03 10.41
C ALA A 107 3.38 6.19 11.73
N ASN A 108 4.08 7.33 11.90
CA ASN A 108 4.75 7.67 13.15
C ASN A 108 3.76 7.88 14.30
N LEU A 109 2.64 8.58 14.05
CA LEU A 109 1.58 8.78 15.05
C LEU A 109 0.99 7.43 15.48
N LEU A 110 0.72 6.54 14.53
CA LEU A 110 0.12 5.24 14.81
C LEU A 110 1.06 4.32 15.59
N VAL A 111 2.34 4.24 15.20
CA VAL A 111 3.30 3.35 15.86
C VAL A 111 3.76 3.84 17.23
N THR A 112 3.59 5.13 17.52
CA THR A 112 3.88 5.73 18.83
C THR A 112 2.63 5.94 19.69
N ASN A 113 1.47 5.48 19.21
CA ASN A 113 0.23 5.55 19.97
C ASN A 113 0.34 4.80 21.30
N GLU A 114 -0.31 5.30 22.35
CA GLU A 114 -0.25 4.73 23.70
C GLU A 114 -0.74 3.27 23.81
N VAL A 115 -1.55 2.80 22.83
CA VAL A 115 -2.00 1.41 22.78
C VAL A 115 -0.92 0.44 22.32
N ILE A 116 0.19 0.95 21.75
CA ILE A 116 1.34 0.16 21.30
C ILE A 116 2.24 -0.13 22.48
N GLN A 117 2.50 -1.42 22.74
CA GLN A 117 3.30 -1.87 23.90
C GLN A 117 4.68 -2.41 23.49
N PHE A 118 5.16 -2.02 22.32
CA PHE A 118 6.48 -2.39 21.83
C PHE A 118 7.20 -1.17 21.24
N MET A 119 8.51 -1.27 21.07
CA MET A 119 9.28 -0.26 20.36
C MET A 119 9.03 -0.43 18.84
N GLY A 120 8.31 0.48 18.25
CA GLY A 120 8.04 0.51 16.82
C GLY A 120 8.76 1.63 16.11
N GLY A 121 8.77 1.57 14.79
CA GLY A 121 9.27 2.61 13.91
C GLY A 121 8.43 2.71 12.65
N ALA A 122 8.49 3.87 12.03
CA ALA A 122 7.89 4.14 10.73
C ALA A 122 8.96 4.55 9.73
N MET A 123 8.73 4.20 8.47
CA MET A 123 9.60 4.58 7.36
C MET A 123 8.79 4.81 6.10
N PRO A 124 9.13 5.83 5.29
CA PRO A 124 8.50 6.04 4.00
C PRO A 124 8.79 4.87 3.07
N LEU A 125 7.86 4.59 2.17
CA LEU A 125 8.06 3.62 1.10
C LEU A 125 8.88 4.23 -0.02
N GLU A 126 9.82 3.46 -0.55
CA GLU A 126 10.62 3.86 -1.70
C GLU A 126 9.75 3.85 -2.98
N ALA A 127 10.02 4.75 -3.92
CA ALA A 127 9.29 4.83 -5.18
C ALA A 127 9.33 3.52 -6.02
N ASN A 128 10.37 2.70 -5.80
CA ASN A 128 10.55 1.41 -6.45
C ASN A 128 10.48 0.25 -5.45
N GLN A 129 9.67 0.40 -4.41
CA GLN A 129 9.48 -0.67 -3.42
C GLN A 129 9.05 -1.96 -4.11
N GLU A 130 9.83 -3.02 -3.94
CA GLU A 130 9.54 -4.33 -4.55
C GLU A 130 9.03 -5.34 -3.52
N PHE A 131 9.39 -5.14 -2.26
CA PHE A 131 9.02 -6.06 -1.20
C PHE A 131 8.17 -5.36 -0.14
N PHE A 132 7.02 -5.95 0.15
CA PHE A 132 6.09 -5.48 1.18
C PHE A 132 5.93 -6.55 2.26
N THR A 133 6.39 -6.27 3.46
CA THR A 133 6.22 -7.18 4.61
C THR A 133 4.73 -7.50 4.80
N GLY A 134 4.41 -8.76 4.84
CA GLY A 134 3.02 -9.20 4.99
C GLY A 134 2.28 -9.48 3.68
N PHE A 135 2.96 -9.37 2.53
CA PHE A 135 2.35 -9.56 1.20
C PHE A 135 3.10 -10.59 0.33
N ASP A 136 4.03 -11.36 0.92
CA ASP A 136 4.85 -12.34 0.22
C ASP A 136 5.51 -11.75 -1.05
N GLU A 137 5.22 -12.32 -2.21
CA GLU A 137 5.74 -11.84 -3.50
C GLU A 137 4.81 -10.80 -4.17
N TYR A 138 3.69 -10.43 -3.51
CA TYR A 138 2.78 -9.46 -4.10
C TYR A 138 3.34 -8.04 -4.00
N LYS A 139 3.46 -7.38 -5.14
CA LYS A 139 3.89 -5.99 -5.23
C LYS A 139 2.68 -5.06 -5.19
N ILE A 140 2.59 -4.24 -4.16
CA ILE A 140 1.56 -3.21 -4.06
C ILE A 140 1.90 -2.07 -5.02
N THR A 141 0.94 -1.69 -5.84
CA THR A 141 1.05 -0.60 -6.82
C THR A 141 -0.20 0.27 -6.80
N GLY A 142 -0.15 1.46 -7.39
CA GLY A 142 -1.31 2.35 -7.50
C GLY A 142 -1.44 3.35 -6.35
N TYR A 143 -0.40 3.56 -5.57
CA TYR A 143 -0.30 4.64 -4.58
C TYR A 143 0.71 5.70 -5.06
N GLU A 144 0.55 6.94 -4.62
CA GLU A 144 1.49 8.04 -4.88
C GLU A 144 2.58 8.14 -3.82
N SER A 145 2.19 7.99 -2.58
CA SER A 145 3.08 7.95 -1.44
C SER A 145 2.59 6.95 -0.39
N GLY A 146 3.48 6.50 0.45
CA GLY A 146 3.12 5.56 1.51
C GLY A 146 4.20 5.45 2.59
N ALA A 147 3.82 4.86 3.70
CA ALA A 147 4.73 4.55 4.80
C ALA A 147 4.38 3.21 5.44
N LEU A 148 5.42 2.50 5.84
CA LEU A 148 5.37 1.28 6.65
C LEU A 148 5.55 1.65 8.11
N TYR A 149 4.82 1.00 9.02
CA TYR A 149 5.09 1.04 10.46
C TYR A 149 5.02 -0.35 11.06
N MET A 150 6.04 -0.68 11.88
CA MET A 150 6.23 -2.02 12.41
C MET A 150 7.10 -2.04 13.66
N PRO A 151 7.17 -3.15 14.42
CA PRO A 151 8.14 -3.32 15.49
C PRO A 151 9.57 -3.24 14.97
N MET A 152 10.44 -2.53 15.68
CA MET A 152 11.86 -2.45 15.31
C MET A 152 12.62 -3.71 15.66
N ILE A 153 12.19 -4.43 16.69
CA ILE A 153 12.79 -5.68 17.18
C ILE A 153 11.71 -6.62 17.69
N GLY A 154 11.99 -7.91 17.61
CA GLY A 154 11.13 -8.95 18.13
C GLY A 154 10.27 -9.63 17.07
N SER A 155 9.58 -10.69 17.51
CA SER A 155 8.67 -11.49 16.66
C SER A 155 7.23 -11.20 17.04
N ILE A 156 6.79 -9.97 16.78
CA ILE A 156 5.40 -9.56 16.98
C ILE A 156 4.70 -9.58 15.62
N ALA A 157 3.53 -10.20 15.56
CA ALA A 157 2.73 -10.24 14.32
C ALA A 157 2.01 -8.90 14.10
N PHE A 158 2.81 -7.86 13.87
CA PHE A 158 2.33 -6.50 13.64
C PHE A 158 3.04 -5.89 12.43
N VAL A 159 2.28 -5.45 11.45
CA VAL A 159 2.74 -4.67 10.31
C VAL A 159 1.61 -3.79 9.82
N GLY A 160 1.87 -2.52 9.63
CA GLY A 160 0.90 -1.58 9.11
C GLY A 160 1.47 -0.71 8.00
N TYR A 161 0.57 -0.21 7.18
CA TYR A 161 0.87 0.71 6.09
C TYR A 161 -0.15 1.84 6.05
N VAL A 162 0.30 2.99 5.62
CA VAL A 162 -0.55 4.10 5.22
C VAL A 162 -0.19 4.44 3.78
N PHE A 163 -1.19 4.55 2.90
CA PHE A 163 -1.00 4.89 1.50
C PHE A 163 -1.85 6.11 1.14
N ASP A 164 -1.29 7.05 0.41
CA ASP A 164 -2.04 8.07 -0.29
C ASP A 164 -2.18 7.67 -1.76
N LEU A 165 -3.41 7.68 -2.24
CA LEU A 165 -3.75 7.37 -3.63
C LEU A 165 -3.97 8.67 -4.41
N ALA A 166 -3.77 8.61 -5.72
CA ALA A 166 -4.08 9.72 -6.62
C ALA A 166 -5.56 10.12 -6.53
N GLU A 167 -5.84 11.37 -6.85
CA GLU A 167 -7.22 11.84 -6.99
C GLU A 167 -7.94 11.04 -8.08
N GLY A 168 -9.14 10.53 -7.74
CA GLY A 168 -9.93 9.69 -8.64
C GLY A 168 -9.49 8.22 -8.72
N ALA A 169 -8.56 7.78 -7.88
CA ALA A 169 -8.21 6.37 -7.78
C ALA A 169 -9.39 5.54 -7.24
N ASP A 170 -9.45 4.28 -7.68
CA ASP A 170 -10.42 3.31 -7.16
C ASP A 170 -9.96 2.79 -5.79
N VAL A 171 -10.36 3.50 -4.75
CA VAL A 171 -9.99 3.21 -3.35
C VAL A 171 -10.52 1.83 -2.92
N GLU A 172 -11.73 1.45 -3.35
CA GLU A 172 -12.32 0.16 -3.00
C GLU A 172 -11.55 -1.00 -3.64
N ALA A 173 -11.17 -0.87 -4.91
CA ALA A 173 -10.34 -1.86 -5.58
C ALA A 173 -8.95 -1.97 -4.92
N PHE A 174 -8.36 -0.87 -4.49
CA PHE A 174 -7.08 -0.87 -3.78
C PHE A 174 -7.19 -1.59 -2.43
N ILE A 175 -8.20 -1.28 -1.61
CA ILE A 175 -8.51 -1.97 -0.34
C ILE A 175 -8.71 -3.46 -0.56
N LYS A 176 -9.49 -3.82 -1.59
CA LYS A 176 -9.72 -5.22 -1.93
C LYS A 176 -8.43 -5.93 -2.28
N ASN A 177 -7.57 -5.32 -3.09
CA ASN A 177 -6.27 -5.89 -3.45
C ASN A 177 -5.38 -6.11 -2.22
N LEU A 178 -5.33 -5.15 -1.29
CA LEU A 178 -4.60 -5.34 -0.03
C LEU A 178 -5.16 -6.52 0.77
N SER A 179 -6.47 -6.61 0.89
CA SER A 179 -7.14 -7.66 1.65
C SER A 179 -6.92 -9.06 1.04
N ASP A 180 -7.00 -9.16 -0.30
CA ASP A 180 -6.87 -10.43 -1.01
C ASP A 180 -5.44 -11.00 -0.97
N HIS A 181 -4.42 -10.14 -0.85
CA HIS A 181 -3.01 -10.55 -0.89
C HIS A 181 -2.31 -10.48 0.48
N ALA A 182 -3.00 -10.02 1.51
CA ALA A 182 -2.46 -10.00 2.86
C ALA A 182 -2.19 -11.42 3.36
N ASN A 183 -0.95 -11.67 3.82
CA ASN A 183 -0.59 -12.94 4.45
C ASN A 183 -0.44 -12.76 5.96
N PRO A 184 -1.43 -13.12 6.80
CA PRO A 184 -1.32 -12.97 8.26
C PRO A 184 -0.24 -13.86 8.89
N ARG A 185 0.37 -14.76 8.11
CA ARG A 185 1.44 -15.66 8.56
C ARG A 185 2.81 -15.33 7.95
N TRP A 186 3.02 -14.11 7.45
CA TRP A 186 4.31 -13.69 6.87
C TRP A 186 5.50 -13.91 7.83
N ASN A 187 5.25 -13.87 9.12
CA ASN A 187 6.24 -14.15 10.15
C ASN A 187 6.08 -15.60 10.60
N ILE A 188 7.12 -16.42 10.38
CA ILE A 188 7.08 -17.88 10.58
C ILE A 188 6.65 -18.28 12.00
N CYS A 189 7.00 -17.48 13.00
CA CYS A 189 6.80 -17.84 14.40
C CYS A 189 5.48 -17.34 15.00
N VAL A 190 4.83 -16.38 14.39
CA VAL A 190 3.62 -15.72 14.90
C VAL A 190 2.63 -15.45 13.77
N THR A 191 1.36 -15.33 14.13
CA THR A 191 0.28 -15.05 13.16
C THR A 191 -0.47 -13.82 13.62
N ALA A 192 -0.77 -12.90 12.70
CA ALA A 192 -1.68 -11.80 12.97
C ALA A 192 -3.12 -12.35 13.08
N GLU A 193 -3.82 -11.93 14.11
CA GLU A 193 -5.20 -12.37 14.38
C GLU A 193 -6.22 -11.44 13.75
N GLN A 194 -5.79 -10.23 13.40
CA GLN A 194 -6.62 -9.21 12.76
C GLN A 194 -5.95 -8.69 11.50
N THR A 195 -6.75 -8.45 10.46
CA THR A 195 -6.43 -7.65 9.30
C THR A 195 -7.48 -6.55 9.20
N VAL A 196 -7.04 -5.31 9.32
CA VAL A 196 -7.91 -4.11 9.32
C VAL A 196 -7.52 -3.25 8.13
N VAL A 197 -8.44 -3.02 7.22
CA VAL A 197 -8.21 -2.20 6.01
C VAL A 197 -9.38 -1.25 5.83
N GLY A 198 -9.10 0.03 5.76
CA GLY A 198 -10.10 1.07 5.57
C GLY A 198 -9.51 2.32 4.92
N ALA A 199 -10.33 3.33 4.65
CA ALA A 199 -9.87 4.57 4.04
C ALA A 199 -10.61 5.79 4.59
N TYR A 200 -9.91 6.92 4.57
CA TYR A 200 -10.45 8.25 4.77
C TYR A 200 -10.10 9.09 3.53
N GLY A 201 -11.07 9.33 2.66
CA GLY A 201 -10.81 9.88 1.34
C GLY A 201 -9.89 8.98 0.53
N ASN A 202 -8.83 9.55 0.00
CA ASN A 202 -7.82 8.83 -0.78
C ASN A 202 -6.68 8.25 0.08
N THR A 203 -6.72 8.42 1.41
CA THR A 203 -5.72 7.84 2.31
C THR A 203 -6.20 6.48 2.83
N VAL A 204 -5.47 5.43 2.53
CA VAL A 204 -5.78 4.05 2.92
C VAL A 204 -4.95 3.63 4.12
N PHE A 205 -5.62 3.10 5.12
CA PHE A 205 -5.05 2.44 6.29
C PHE A 205 -5.06 0.93 6.11
N PHE A 206 -3.94 0.29 6.37
CA PHE A 206 -3.80 -1.16 6.41
C PHE A 206 -3.06 -1.57 7.68
N LEU A 207 -3.54 -2.59 8.35
CA LEU A 207 -2.90 -3.15 9.54
C LEU A 207 -3.17 -4.64 9.66
N MET A 208 -2.11 -5.42 9.88
CA MET A 208 -2.19 -6.76 10.46
C MET A 208 -1.58 -6.75 11.86
N CYS A 209 -2.30 -7.25 12.85
CA CYS A 209 -1.87 -7.17 14.24
C CYS A 209 -2.42 -8.33 15.09
N PRO A 210 -1.89 -8.51 16.34
CA PRO A 210 -2.53 -9.38 17.33
C PRO A 210 -3.96 -8.95 17.65
N GLY A 211 -4.79 -9.88 18.11
CA GLY A 211 -6.21 -9.66 18.41
C GLY A 211 -6.52 -8.92 19.70
N THR A 212 -5.54 -8.66 20.54
CA THR A 212 -5.70 -8.06 21.89
C THR A 212 -5.22 -6.63 21.93
#